data_84ee928c9532ffbb2034797892b7e4dd
#
_entry.id   84ee928c9532ffbb2034797892b7e4dd
#
_cell.length_a   1.000
_cell.length_b   1.000
_cell.length_c   1.000
_cell.angle_alpha   90.00
_cell.angle_beta   90.00
_cell.angle_gamma   90.00
#
_symmetry.space_group_name_H-M   'P 1'
#
loop_
_entity.id
_entity.type
_entity.pdbx_description
1 polymer ?
#
loop_
_entity_poly.entity_id
_entity_poly.type
_entity_poly.pdbx_seq_one_letter_code
_entity_poly.pdbx_strand_id
1 'polypeptide(L)'
;MFDYDNATFRLATAQKAEPEDYIGEDGLLYCGSCRQPKEAYFPEGKTLFGRDRHPKECDCQRKCRETLEAADREHKHREKVEQLKRKGFTDPAMREWTFGNDNGKCPQMEKARRYVEQWEQIEDGNHGLILWGSVGTGKSYLAGCIANALMEKEISVCMTNFALILNDLAASFKDRNEYISRLCSFPLLILDDFGMERGTEYGLEQVYNVVDSRYRSRKPLIVTTNLTLEELQNPEDTPHARIYDRLISQAIP
;
A
#
# COMPACT_ATOMS: atom_id res chain seq x y z
N MET A 1 -21.32 11.68 21.63
CA MET A 1 -21.18 11.11 22.99
C MET A 1 -19.68 10.92 23.15
N PHE A 2 -19.02 11.90 23.79
CA PHE A 2 -17.56 11.93 23.89
C PHE A 2 -17.11 10.88 24.92
N ASP A 3 -16.16 10.06 24.56
CA ASP A 3 -15.59 8.97 25.36
C ASP A 3 -14.69 9.56 26.47
N TYR A 4 -15.30 10.13 27.49
CA TYR A 4 -14.63 10.75 28.65
C TYR A 4 -14.08 9.71 29.65
N ASP A 5 -14.45 8.43 29.51
CA ASP A 5 -14.20 7.43 30.55
C ASP A 5 -12.78 6.84 30.53
N ASN A 6 -12.07 6.87 29.41
CA ASN A 6 -10.77 6.18 29.31
C ASN A 6 -9.57 7.10 29.69
N ALA A 7 -9.67 8.41 29.48
CA ALA A 7 -8.63 9.35 29.87
C ALA A 7 -8.66 9.65 31.38
N THR A 8 -9.85 9.76 31.96
CA THR A 8 -10.08 10.00 33.40
C THR A 8 -9.68 8.81 34.26
N PHE A 9 -9.88 7.58 33.78
CA PHE A 9 -9.49 6.36 34.51
C PHE A 9 -7.96 6.20 34.59
N ARG A 10 -7.22 6.59 33.54
CA ARG A 10 -5.75 6.60 33.53
C ARG A 10 -5.14 7.67 34.45
N LEU A 11 -5.83 8.78 34.67
CA LEU A 11 -5.42 9.85 35.60
C LEU A 11 -5.61 9.48 37.06
N ALA A 12 -6.48 8.52 37.37
CA ALA A 12 -6.83 8.14 38.76
C ALA A 12 -6.00 6.97 39.31
N THR A 13 -5.28 6.22 38.49
CA THR A 13 -4.40 5.14 38.96
C THR A 13 -3.10 5.74 39.47
N ALA A 14 -2.82 5.58 40.77
CA ALA A 14 -1.52 5.90 41.34
C ALA A 14 -0.43 5.24 40.51
N GLN A 15 0.55 6.00 40.08
CA GLN A 15 1.72 5.44 39.41
C GLN A 15 2.39 4.44 40.35
N LYS A 16 2.62 3.21 39.89
CA LYS A 16 3.34 2.21 40.65
C LYS A 16 4.79 2.63 40.74
N ALA A 17 5.27 2.85 41.97
CA ALA A 17 6.67 3.18 42.20
C ALA A 17 7.56 2.02 41.73
N GLU A 18 8.58 2.34 40.96
CA GLU A 18 9.67 1.42 40.64
C GLU A 18 10.62 1.28 41.84
N PRO A 19 11.40 0.20 41.96
CA PRO A 19 12.25 -0.02 43.13
C PRO A 19 13.26 1.09 43.44
N GLU A 20 13.68 1.85 42.43
CA GLU A 20 14.67 2.95 42.55
C GLU A 20 14.02 4.33 42.69
N ASP A 21 12.68 4.43 42.62
CA ASP A 21 11.98 5.69 42.77
C ASP A 21 12.03 6.19 44.21
N TYR A 22 12.01 7.49 44.42
CA TYR A 22 12.10 8.10 45.75
C TYR A 22 11.11 9.26 45.91
N ILE A 23 10.80 9.59 47.16
CA ILE A 23 9.97 10.75 47.48
C ILE A 23 10.88 11.96 47.69
N GLY A 24 10.64 13.06 46.98
CA GLY A 24 11.33 14.32 47.13
C GLY A 24 10.92 15.10 48.40
N GLU A 25 11.60 16.19 48.67
CA GLU A 25 11.29 17.08 49.80
C GLU A 25 9.90 17.71 49.71
N ASP A 26 9.38 17.87 48.49
CA ASP A 26 8.03 18.35 48.16
C ASP A 26 6.94 17.27 48.29
N GLY A 27 7.29 16.06 48.70
CA GLY A 27 6.39 14.93 48.88
C GLY A 27 5.93 14.26 47.60
N LEU A 28 6.44 14.63 46.42
CA LEU A 28 6.17 14.01 45.14
C LEU A 28 7.05 12.79 44.87
N LEU A 29 6.56 11.85 44.07
CA LEU A 29 7.35 10.71 43.62
C LEU A 29 8.29 11.14 42.47
N TYR A 30 9.56 10.78 42.57
CA TYR A 30 10.61 11.06 41.58
C TYR A 30 11.18 9.77 41.00
N CYS A 31 11.53 9.81 39.72
CA CYS A 31 12.17 8.70 39.01
C CYS A 31 13.60 8.52 39.49
N GLY A 32 13.98 7.31 39.92
CA GLY A 32 15.34 6.98 40.35
C GLY A 32 16.40 7.17 39.25
N SER A 33 16.03 6.95 37.99
CA SER A 33 16.94 7.04 36.86
C SER A 33 17.17 8.48 36.37
N CYS A 34 16.08 9.23 36.04
CA CYS A 34 16.19 10.58 35.45
C CYS A 34 15.99 11.73 36.47
N ARG A 35 15.64 11.40 37.71
CA ARG A 35 15.41 12.35 38.81
C ARG A 35 14.32 13.40 38.54
N GLN A 36 13.43 13.12 37.60
CA GLN A 36 12.27 13.97 37.30
C GLN A 36 11.05 13.51 38.11
N PRO A 37 10.12 14.45 38.45
CA PRO A 37 8.92 14.09 39.17
C PRO A 37 8.02 13.20 38.29
N LYS A 38 7.51 12.13 38.90
CA LYS A 38 6.49 11.22 38.33
C LYS A 38 5.08 11.61 38.77
N GLU A 39 4.93 12.66 39.57
CA GLU A 39 3.69 13.23 40.03
C GLU A 39 3.75 14.76 39.93
N ALA A 40 2.57 15.40 39.93
CA ALA A 40 2.43 16.84 40.08
C ALA A 40 1.18 17.16 40.88
N TYR A 41 1.22 18.24 41.67
CA TYR A 41 0.04 18.74 42.36
C TYR A 41 -0.99 19.32 41.38
N PHE A 42 -2.26 19.16 41.70
CA PHE A 42 -3.30 19.93 41.02
C PHE A 42 -3.16 21.41 41.38
N PRO A 43 -3.66 22.33 40.51
CA PRO A 43 -3.75 23.74 40.87
C PRO A 43 -4.50 23.95 42.19
N GLU A 44 -4.15 25.02 42.93
CA GLU A 44 -4.65 25.34 44.27
C GLU A 44 -6.16 25.10 44.41
N GLY A 45 -6.54 24.36 45.45
CA GLY A 45 -7.94 24.08 45.81
C GLY A 45 -8.62 22.99 44.97
N LYS A 46 -7.91 22.36 44.01
CA LYS A 46 -8.49 21.26 43.21
C LYS A 46 -8.01 19.92 43.69
N THR A 47 -8.93 18.99 43.83
CA THR A 47 -8.66 17.58 44.10
C THR A 47 -9.48 16.72 43.15
N LEU A 48 -8.94 15.54 42.79
CA LEU A 48 -9.67 14.55 42.00
C LEU A 48 -9.72 13.22 42.78
N PHE A 49 -10.90 12.70 43.05
CA PHE A 49 -11.13 11.51 43.88
C PHE A 49 -10.41 11.57 45.24
N GLY A 50 -10.42 12.74 45.90
CA GLY A 50 -9.76 12.97 47.20
C GLY A 50 -8.25 13.02 47.17
N ARG A 51 -7.63 13.06 46.01
CA ARG A 51 -6.17 13.22 45.81
C ARG A 51 -5.84 14.63 45.37
N ASP A 52 -4.73 15.17 45.91
CA ASP A 52 -4.19 16.50 45.61
C ASP A 52 -3.16 16.50 44.48
N ARG A 53 -2.80 15.29 44.00
CA ARG A 53 -1.77 15.09 42.98
C ARG A 53 -2.21 14.13 41.87
N HIS A 54 -1.61 14.26 40.71
CA HIS A 54 -1.84 13.40 39.54
C HIS A 54 -0.52 12.83 38.99
N PRO A 55 -0.55 11.67 38.31
CA PRO A 55 0.61 11.13 37.63
C PRO A 55 1.16 12.10 36.58
N LYS A 56 2.48 12.18 36.49
CA LYS A 56 3.23 12.92 35.48
C LYS A 56 4.27 11.98 34.87
N GLU A 57 4.33 11.94 33.56
CA GLU A 57 5.30 11.10 32.87
C GLU A 57 6.69 11.73 32.94
N CYS A 58 7.67 11.01 33.45
CA CYS A 58 9.06 11.44 33.43
C CYS A 58 9.72 11.16 32.07
N ASP A 59 10.89 11.72 31.82
CA ASP A 59 11.61 11.57 30.54
C ASP A 59 11.92 10.11 30.19
N CYS A 60 12.24 9.28 31.18
CA CYS A 60 12.49 7.86 30.96
C CYS A 60 11.24 7.13 30.48
N GLN A 61 10.11 7.37 31.12
CA GLN A 61 8.83 6.78 30.75
C GLN A 61 8.37 7.26 29.37
N ARG A 62 8.52 8.57 29.09
CA ARG A 62 8.20 9.14 27.79
C ARG A 62 9.01 8.48 26.68
N LYS A 63 10.35 8.39 26.83
CA LYS A 63 11.22 7.72 25.86
C LYS A 63 10.86 6.25 25.65
N CYS A 64 10.59 5.54 26.74
CA CYS A 64 10.18 4.13 26.68
C CYS A 64 8.86 3.99 25.90
N ARG A 65 7.85 4.80 26.22
CA ARG A 65 6.56 4.81 25.52
C ARG A 65 6.71 5.14 24.04
N GLU A 66 7.48 6.19 23.70
CA GLU A 66 7.74 6.58 22.31
C GLU A 66 8.43 5.47 21.52
N THR A 67 9.38 4.77 22.14
CA THR A 67 10.06 3.63 21.53
C THR A 67 9.11 2.46 21.29
N LEU A 68 8.27 2.13 22.28
CA LEU A 68 7.27 1.06 22.13
C LEU A 68 6.21 1.41 21.06
N GLU A 69 5.71 2.65 21.06
CA GLU A 69 4.78 3.12 20.06
C GLU A 69 5.39 3.12 18.64
N ALA A 70 6.68 3.49 18.52
CA ALA A 70 7.39 3.42 17.23
C ALA A 70 7.54 1.97 16.75
N ALA A 71 7.91 1.04 17.63
CA ALA A 71 8.02 -0.38 17.31
C ALA A 71 6.66 -0.99 16.92
N ASP A 72 5.58 -0.62 17.61
CA ASP A 72 4.22 -1.07 17.31
C ASP A 72 3.75 -0.53 15.94
N ARG A 73 4.01 0.75 15.63
CA ARG A 73 3.71 1.33 14.31
C ARG A 73 4.47 0.61 13.19
N GLU A 74 5.77 0.35 13.39
CA GLU A 74 6.58 -0.38 12.41
C GLU A 74 6.08 -1.82 12.21
N HIS A 75 5.71 -2.49 13.29
CA HIS A 75 5.16 -3.85 13.22
C HIS A 75 3.85 -3.87 12.42
N LYS A 76 2.91 -2.97 12.75
CA LYS A 76 1.62 -2.84 12.03
C LYS A 76 1.81 -2.51 10.56
N HIS A 77 2.75 -1.62 10.24
CA HIS A 77 3.10 -1.30 8.86
C HIS A 77 3.60 -2.53 8.10
N ARG A 78 4.57 -3.27 8.67
CA ARG A 78 5.08 -4.51 8.07
C ARG A 78 4.00 -5.56 7.84
N GLU A 79 3.14 -5.78 8.82
CA GLU A 79 2.01 -6.72 8.68
C GLU A 79 1.07 -6.30 7.54
N LYS A 80 0.75 -5.01 7.44
CA LYS A 80 -0.11 -4.48 6.38
C LYS A 80 0.53 -4.64 4.99
N VAL A 81 1.80 -4.30 4.84
CA VAL A 81 2.56 -4.48 3.59
C VAL A 81 2.57 -5.94 3.17
N GLU A 82 2.87 -6.86 4.08
CA GLU A 82 2.83 -8.31 3.80
C GLU A 82 1.44 -8.79 3.35
N GLN A 83 0.38 -8.29 3.96
CA GLN A 83 -0.99 -8.61 3.52
C GLN A 83 -1.28 -8.08 2.11
N LEU A 84 -0.83 -6.86 1.79
CA LEU A 84 -0.97 -6.28 0.45
C LEU A 84 -0.22 -7.13 -0.58
N LYS A 85 1.04 -7.51 -0.31
CA LYS A 85 1.86 -8.36 -1.20
C LYS A 85 1.23 -9.73 -1.42
N ARG A 86 0.67 -10.35 -0.37
CA ARG A 86 -0.01 -11.65 -0.49
C ARG A 86 -1.27 -11.59 -1.36
N LYS A 87 -2.01 -10.48 -1.30
CA LYS A 87 -3.26 -10.29 -2.06
C LYS A 87 -3.01 -9.78 -3.47
N GLY A 88 -1.95 -9.01 -3.66
CA GLY A 88 -1.67 -8.29 -4.89
C GLY A 88 -0.83 -9.06 -5.91
N PHE A 89 -0.02 -10.02 -5.47
CA PHE A 89 0.80 -10.83 -6.37
C PHE A 89 0.24 -12.25 -6.51
N THR A 90 0.08 -12.68 -7.74
CA THR A 90 -0.31 -14.06 -8.07
C THR A 90 0.85 -15.04 -7.92
N ASP A 91 2.09 -14.59 -8.19
CA ASP A 91 3.32 -15.36 -7.97
C ASP A 91 4.07 -14.81 -6.75
N PRO A 92 4.36 -15.67 -5.73
CA PRO A 92 5.15 -15.27 -4.56
C PRO A 92 6.55 -14.71 -4.90
N ALA A 93 7.18 -15.16 -5.97
CA ALA A 93 8.50 -14.68 -6.40
C ALA A 93 8.51 -13.17 -6.72
N MET A 94 7.38 -12.62 -7.18
CA MET A 94 7.24 -11.19 -7.47
C MET A 94 7.37 -10.29 -6.24
N ARG A 95 7.20 -10.83 -5.03
CA ARG A 95 7.33 -10.08 -3.77
C ARG A 95 8.75 -9.58 -3.50
N GLU A 96 9.74 -10.24 -4.12
CA GLU A 96 11.16 -9.91 -4.01
C GLU A 96 11.65 -8.94 -5.08
N TRP A 97 10.78 -8.54 -6.02
CA TRP A 97 11.13 -7.62 -7.09
C TRP A 97 11.12 -6.18 -6.58
N THR A 98 12.27 -5.71 -6.16
CA THR A 98 12.42 -4.38 -5.57
C THR A 98 13.44 -3.53 -6.33
N PHE A 99 13.31 -2.22 -6.21
CA PHE A 99 14.30 -1.29 -6.75
C PHE A 99 15.69 -1.46 -6.13
N GLY A 100 15.79 -2.03 -4.91
CA GLY A 100 17.06 -2.29 -4.24
C GLY A 100 17.84 -3.44 -4.87
N ASN A 101 17.14 -4.37 -5.52
CA ASN A 101 17.73 -5.54 -6.19
C ASN A 101 18.08 -5.25 -7.66
N ASP A 102 17.94 -3.99 -8.13
CA ASP A 102 18.31 -3.60 -9.47
C ASP A 102 19.83 -3.70 -9.68
N ASN A 103 20.22 -4.30 -10.79
CA ASN A 103 21.62 -4.46 -11.18
C ASN A 103 22.18 -3.28 -11.99
N GLY A 104 21.43 -2.19 -12.10
CA GLY A 104 21.79 -0.97 -12.84
C GLY A 104 21.78 -1.08 -14.36
N LYS A 105 21.25 -2.19 -14.92
CA LYS A 105 21.20 -2.42 -16.36
C LYS A 105 19.94 -1.90 -17.04
N CYS A 106 18.91 -1.54 -16.27
CA CYS A 106 17.63 -1.07 -16.81
C CYS A 106 17.55 0.47 -16.78
N PRO A 107 17.71 1.17 -17.90
CA PRO A 107 17.67 2.64 -17.94
C PRO A 107 16.28 3.21 -17.58
N GLN A 108 15.22 2.41 -17.67
CA GLN A 108 13.86 2.81 -17.33
C GLN A 108 13.58 2.77 -15.82
N MET A 109 14.49 2.22 -15.02
CA MET A 109 14.33 2.09 -13.57
C MET A 109 14.13 3.45 -12.88
N GLU A 110 14.81 4.48 -13.36
CA GLU A 110 14.65 5.85 -12.85
C GLU A 110 13.25 6.42 -13.15
N LYS A 111 12.71 6.15 -14.34
CA LYS A 111 11.34 6.55 -14.68
C LYS A 111 10.32 5.85 -13.79
N ALA A 112 10.54 4.55 -13.50
CA ALA A 112 9.68 3.79 -12.59
C ALA A 112 9.73 4.31 -11.15
N ARG A 113 10.90 4.74 -10.66
CA ARG A 113 11.01 5.40 -9.35
C ARG A 113 10.20 6.70 -9.29
N ARG A 114 10.33 7.55 -10.33
CA ARG A 114 9.53 8.78 -10.42
C ARG A 114 8.04 8.53 -10.48
N TYR A 115 7.61 7.48 -11.18
CA TYR A 115 6.21 7.08 -11.21
C TYR A 115 5.67 6.80 -9.80
N VAL A 116 6.43 6.08 -8.96
CA VAL A 116 6.08 5.81 -7.57
C VAL A 116 6.14 7.06 -6.68
N GLU A 117 7.11 7.95 -6.90
CA GLU A 117 7.26 9.21 -6.16
C GLU A 117 6.10 10.17 -6.41
N GLN A 118 5.61 10.21 -7.65
CA GLN A 118 4.54 11.08 -8.11
C GLN A 118 3.15 10.40 -8.05
N TRP A 119 3.00 9.34 -7.26
CA TRP A 119 1.79 8.49 -7.26
C TRP A 119 0.47 9.27 -7.12
N GLU A 120 0.39 10.25 -6.24
CA GLU A 120 -0.83 11.06 -6.05
C GLU A 120 -1.27 11.73 -7.35
N GLN A 121 -0.34 12.31 -8.10
CA GLN A 121 -0.61 12.95 -9.40
C GLN A 121 -0.96 11.93 -10.48
N ILE A 122 -0.32 10.76 -10.43
CA ILE A 122 -0.57 9.62 -11.33
C ILE A 122 -1.99 9.08 -11.12
N GLU A 123 -2.39 8.89 -9.87
CA GLU A 123 -3.73 8.38 -9.52
C GLU A 123 -4.82 9.37 -9.91
N ASP A 124 -4.67 10.64 -9.55
CA ASP A 124 -5.61 11.73 -9.88
C ASP A 124 -5.76 11.93 -11.40
N GLY A 125 -4.64 11.86 -12.13
CA GLY A 125 -4.61 11.98 -13.58
C GLY A 125 -5.01 10.70 -14.34
N ASN A 126 -5.22 9.57 -13.67
CA ASN A 126 -5.45 8.27 -14.29
C ASN A 126 -4.34 7.87 -15.26
N HIS A 127 -3.08 8.11 -14.90
CA HIS A 127 -1.93 7.88 -15.77
C HIS A 127 -1.40 6.45 -15.65
N GLY A 128 -1.58 5.66 -16.71
CA GLY A 128 -1.03 4.31 -16.85
C GLY A 128 0.33 4.28 -17.55
N LEU A 129 0.89 3.06 -17.68
CA LEU A 129 2.12 2.80 -18.43
C LEU A 129 1.93 1.60 -19.34
N ILE A 130 2.53 1.66 -20.54
CA ILE A 130 2.74 0.51 -21.40
C ILE A 130 4.23 0.20 -21.43
N LEU A 131 4.62 -0.93 -20.86
CA LEU A 131 5.99 -1.44 -20.86
C LEU A 131 6.13 -2.44 -22.00
N TRP A 132 6.64 -1.99 -23.13
CA TRP A 132 6.73 -2.79 -24.35
C TRP A 132 8.19 -3.12 -24.72
N GLY A 133 8.38 -4.18 -25.50
CA GLY A 133 9.70 -4.60 -26.00
C GLY A 133 9.87 -6.11 -26.00
N SER A 134 11.02 -6.59 -26.50
CA SER A 134 11.30 -8.04 -26.65
C SER A 134 11.32 -8.80 -25.32
N VAL A 135 11.22 -10.12 -25.41
CA VAL A 135 11.32 -11.02 -24.26
C VAL A 135 12.66 -10.85 -23.53
N GLY A 136 12.64 -10.92 -22.21
CA GLY A 136 13.85 -10.83 -21.38
C GLY A 136 14.38 -9.43 -21.10
N THR A 137 13.67 -8.35 -21.50
CA THR A 137 14.09 -6.97 -21.27
C THR A 137 13.75 -6.44 -19.86
N GLY A 138 13.15 -7.26 -18.98
CA GLY A 138 12.89 -6.90 -17.60
C GLY A 138 11.59 -6.13 -17.36
N LYS A 139 10.63 -6.11 -18.31
CA LYS A 139 9.35 -5.40 -18.20
C LYS A 139 8.55 -5.81 -16.96
N SER A 140 8.34 -7.13 -16.79
CA SER A 140 7.60 -7.67 -15.65
C SER A 140 8.30 -7.36 -14.33
N TYR A 141 9.64 -7.44 -14.30
CA TYR A 141 10.43 -7.07 -13.13
C TYR A 141 10.24 -5.58 -12.78
N LEU A 142 10.29 -4.69 -13.78
CA LEU A 142 10.06 -3.26 -13.59
C LEU A 142 8.66 -2.96 -13.03
N ALA A 143 7.64 -3.62 -13.60
CA ALA A 143 6.26 -3.52 -13.12
C ALA A 143 6.13 -4.02 -11.67
N GLY A 144 6.78 -5.13 -11.33
CA GLY A 144 6.83 -5.67 -9.98
C GLY A 144 7.55 -4.76 -8.98
N CYS A 145 8.63 -4.08 -9.40
CA CYS A 145 9.30 -3.05 -8.59
C CYS A 145 8.36 -1.89 -8.25
N ILE A 146 7.58 -1.40 -9.23
CA ILE A 146 6.57 -0.36 -9.00
C ILE A 146 5.51 -0.86 -8.01
N ALA A 147 5.00 -2.08 -8.21
CA ALA A 147 3.99 -2.67 -7.34
C ALA A 147 4.47 -2.76 -5.88
N ASN A 148 5.66 -3.35 -5.66
CA ASN A 148 6.24 -3.47 -4.32
C ASN A 148 6.44 -2.11 -3.66
N ALA A 149 6.99 -1.14 -4.38
CA ALA A 149 7.25 0.18 -3.84
C ALA A 149 5.96 0.95 -3.47
N LEU A 150 4.87 0.76 -4.21
CA LEU A 150 3.56 1.31 -3.86
C LEU A 150 2.95 0.58 -2.65
N MET A 151 3.10 -0.74 -2.56
CA MET A 151 2.64 -1.51 -1.39
C MET A 151 3.40 -1.12 -0.11
N GLU A 152 4.70 -0.77 -0.19
CA GLU A 152 5.44 -0.19 0.94
C GLU A 152 4.87 1.18 1.38
N LYS A 153 4.20 1.90 0.49
CA LYS A 153 3.41 3.11 0.81
C LYS A 153 1.96 2.78 1.23
N GLU A 154 1.67 1.52 1.52
CA GLU A 154 0.35 1.00 1.88
C GLU A 154 -0.74 1.14 0.79
N ILE A 155 -0.33 1.33 -0.46
CA ILE A 155 -1.23 1.41 -1.61
C ILE A 155 -1.48 -0.01 -2.14
N SER A 156 -2.75 -0.37 -2.30
CA SER A 156 -3.11 -1.70 -2.78
C SER A 156 -2.91 -1.81 -4.29
N VAL A 157 -2.14 -2.82 -4.73
CA VAL A 157 -1.87 -3.11 -6.14
C VAL A 157 -2.28 -4.54 -6.44
N CYS A 158 -2.82 -4.79 -7.63
CA CYS A 158 -3.01 -6.14 -8.16
C CYS A 158 -2.16 -6.32 -9.40
N MET A 159 -1.26 -7.32 -9.39
CA MET A 159 -0.47 -7.74 -10.55
C MET A 159 -0.87 -9.16 -10.93
N THR A 160 -1.41 -9.30 -12.14
CA THR A 160 -1.94 -10.55 -12.68
C THR A 160 -1.74 -10.60 -14.20
N ASN A 161 -2.19 -11.65 -14.85
CA ASN A 161 -2.19 -11.78 -16.31
C ASN A 161 -3.53 -12.30 -16.84
N PHE A 162 -3.77 -12.16 -18.14
CA PHE A 162 -5.04 -12.56 -18.73
C PHE A 162 -5.28 -14.07 -18.69
N ALA A 163 -4.26 -14.91 -18.68
CA ALA A 163 -4.43 -16.36 -18.56
C ALA A 163 -5.09 -16.71 -17.21
N LEU A 164 -4.67 -16.10 -16.13
CA LEU A 164 -5.27 -16.27 -14.81
C LEU A 164 -6.66 -15.67 -14.74
N ILE A 165 -6.85 -14.44 -15.25
CA ILE A 165 -8.17 -13.78 -15.29
C ILE A 165 -9.18 -14.64 -16.05
N LEU A 166 -8.81 -15.16 -17.22
CA LEU A 166 -9.71 -16.00 -18.03
C LEU A 166 -10.05 -17.33 -17.33
N ASN A 167 -9.08 -17.92 -16.62
CA ASN A 167 -9.32 -19.13 -15.82
C ASN A 167 -10.29 -18.85 -14.66
N ASP A 168 -10.12 -17.74 -13.94
CA ASP A 168 -11.01 -17.33 -12.84
C ASP A 168 -12.42 -17.02 -13.35
N LEU A 169 -12.54 -16.29 -14.47
CA LEU A 169 -13.82 -16.00 -15.11
C LEU A 169 -14.54 -17.25 -15.62
N ALA A 170 -13.80 -18.26 -16.08
CA ALA A 170 -14.35 -19.55 -16.47
C ALA A 170 -14.85 -20.37 -15.28
N ALA A 171 -14.17 -20.28 -14.14
CA ALA A 171 -14.54 -20.97 -12.90
C ALA A 171 -15.76 -20.32 -12.20
N SER A 172 -15.99 -19.01 -12.38
CA SER A 172 -16.99 -18.21 -11.65
C SER A 172 -18.14 -17.74 -12.59
N PHE A 173 -18.89 -18.66 -13.16
CA PHE A 173 -19.95 -18.34 -14.15
C PHE A 173 -21.02 -17.36 -13.64
N LYS A 174 -21.32 -17.32 -12.34
CA LYS A 174 -22.37 -16.48 -11.74
C LYS A 174 -21.90 -15.09 -11.32
N ASP A 175 -20.60 -14.88 -11.08
CA ASP A 175 -20.07 -13.69 -10.41
C ASP A 175 -19.02 -12.93 -11.22
N ARG A 176 -19.05 -13.06 -12.57
CA ARG A 176 -18.07 -12.43 -13.48
C ARG A 176 -17.98 -10.91 -13.31
N ASN A 177 -19.11 -10.24 -13.21
CA ASN A 177 -19.15 -8.78 -13.06
C ASN A 177 -18.57 -8.34 -11.72
N GLU A 178 -18.80 -9.12 -10.65
CA GLU A 178 -18.23 -8.87 -9.32
C GLU A 178 -16.72 -9.08 -9.35
N TYR A 179 -16.23 -10.14 -10.00
CA TYR A 179 -14.80 -10.38 -10.18
C TYR A 179 -14.11 -9.22 -10.91
N ILE A 180 -14.65 -8.79 -12.06
CA ILE A 180 -14.12 -7.66 -12.84
C ILE A 180 -14.17 -6.37 -12.02
N SER A 181 -15.26 -6.11 -11.31
CA SER A 181 -15.42 -4.94 -10.46
C SER A 181 -14.38 -4.93 -9.33
N ARG A 182 -14.15 -6.07 -8.67
CA ARG A 182 -13.13 -6.24 -7.64
C ARG A 182 -11.73 -6.01 -8.21
N LEU A 183 -11.41 -6.59 -9.39
CA LEU A 183 -10.14 -6.39 -10.07
C LEU A 183 -9.91 -4.91 -10.40
N CYS A 184 -10.94 -4.23 -10.90
CA CYS A 184 -10.89 -2.81 -11.22
C CYS A 184 -10.95 -1.88 -9.99
N SER A 185 -11.23 -2.40 -8.80
CA SER A 185 -11.29 -1.60 -7.57
C SER A 185 -9.91 -1.22 -7.02
N PHE A 186 -8.86 -1.98 -7.35
CA PHE A 186 -7.50 -1.68 -6.90
C PHE A 186 -7.04 -0.29 -7.38
N PRO A 187 -6.36 0.51 -6.55
CA PRO A 187 -5.72 1.76 -6.98
C PRO A 187 -4.86 1.57 -8.24
N LEU A 188 -3.97 0.59 -8.27
CA LEU A 188 -3.22 0.20 -9.45
C LEU A 188 -3.53 -1.24 -9.85
N LEU A 189 -3.81 -1.46 -11.14
CA LEU A 189 -3.87 -2.77 -11.77
C LEU A 189 -2.68 -2.93 -12.72
N ILE A 190 -2.00 -4.07 -12.66
CA ILE A 190 -0.91 -4.44 -13.56
C ILE A 190 -1.31 -5.71 -14.30
N LEU A 191 -1.36 -5.64 -15.62
CA LEU A 191 -1.63 -6.75 -16.51
C LEU A 191 -0.31 -7.17 -17.17
N ASP A 192 0.25 -8.28 -16.72
CA ASP A 192 1.53 -8.79 -17.20
C ASP A 192 1.34 -9.69 -18.43
N ASP A 193 2.30 -9.66 -19.35
CA ASP A 193 2.33 -10.44 -20.59
C ASP A 193 1.06 -10.29 -21.45
N PHE A 194 0.61 -9.05 -21.64
CA PHE A 194 -0.51 -8.73 -22.51
C PHE A 194 -0.19 -9.06 -23.98
N GLY A 195 -1.17 -9.59 -24.72
CA GLY A 195 -1.03 -10.01 -26.11
C GLY A 195 -0.64 -11.49 -26.25
N MET A 196 -0.57 -12.25 -25.12
CA MET A 196 -0.35 -13.70 -25.10
C MET A 196 -1.63 -14.50 -24.86
N GLU A 197 -2.79 -13.81 -24.85
CA GLU A 197 -4.10 -14.41 -24.64
C GLU A 197 -4.45 -15.37 -25.80
N ARG A 198 -5.23 -16.41 -25.47
CA ARG A 198 -5.76 -17.30 -26.50
C ARG A 198 -6.64 -16.50 -27.44
N GLY A 199 -6.34 -16.50 -28.75
CA GLY A 199 -7.07 -15.81 -29.81
C GLY A 199 -8.48 -16.38 -30.09
N THR A 200 -9.23 -16.68 -29.03
CA THR A 200 -10.64 -17.08 -29.12
C THR A 200 -11.53 -15.85 -28.99
N GLU A 201 -12.67 -15.82 -29.70
CA GLU A 201 -13.65 -14.73 -29.58
C GLU A 201 -14.04 -14.48 -28.12
N TYR A 202 -14.25 -15.54 -27.34
CA TYR A 202 -14.52 -15.43 -25.90
C TYR A 202 -13.38 -14.76 -25.13
N GLY A 203 -12.14 -15.16 -25.40
CA GLY A 203 -10.96 -14.56 -24.75
C GLY A 203 -10.88 -13.06 -25.02
N LEU A 204 -11.00 -12.65 -26.27
CA LEU A 204 -10.98 -11.24 -26.68
C LEU A 204 -12.12 -10.43 -26.06
N GLU A 205 -13.34 -11.00 -25.99
CA GLU A 205 -14.46 -10.36 -25.31
C GLU A 205 -14.16 -10.08 -23.83
N GLN A 206 -13.60 -11.08 -23.10
CA GLN A 206 -13.27 -10.89 -21.69
C GLN A 206 -12.11 -9.90 -21.49
N VAL A 207 -11.10 -9.92 -22.36
CA VAL A 207 -10.01 -8.94 -22.37
C VAL A 207 -10.59 -7.53 -22.52
N TYR A 208 -11.47 -7.33 -23.52
CA TYR A 208 -12.16 -6.06 -23.72
C TYR A 208 -12.96 -5.63 -22.49
N ASN A 209 -13.72 -6.53 -21.90
CA ASN A 209 -14.55 -6.24 -20.72
C ASN A 209 -13.71 -5.77 -19.52
N VAL A 210 -12.57 -6.41 -19.28
CA VAL A 210 -11.64 -6.02 -18.20
C VAL A 210 -11.00 -4.66 -18.48
N VAL A 211 -10.46 -4.47 -19.70
CA VAL A 211 -9.77 -3.22 -20.08
C VAL A 211 -10.74 -2.04 -20.11
N ASP A 212 -11.94 -2.20 -20.69
CA ASP A 212 -12.96 -1.15 -20.76
C ASP A 212 -13.51 -0.81 -19.37
N SER A 213 -13.72 -1.81 -18.49
CA SER A 213 -14.12 -1.57 -17.10
C SER A 213 -13.04 -0.82 -16.33
N ARG A 214 -11.77 -1.16 -16.55
CA ARG A 214 -10.64 -0.43 -15.95
C ARG A 214 -10.58 1.00 -16.45
N TYR A 215 -10.68 1.21 -17.75
CA TYR A 215 -10.73 2.52 -18.36
C TYR A 215 -11.82 3.41 -17.76
N ARG A 216 -13.04 2.87 -17.63
CA ARG A 216 -14.20 3.59 -17.02
C ARG A 216 -14.02 3.86 -15.54
N SER A 217 -13.26 3.03 -14.84
CA SER A 217 -13.00 3.23 -13.41
C SER A 217 -12.11 4.44 -13.14
N ARG A 218 -11.48 5.02 -14.16
CA ARG A 218 -10.52 6.12 -14.09
C ARG A 218 -9.42 5.87 -13.06
N LYS A 219 -8.83 4.67 -13.13
CA LYS A 219 -7.72 4.27 -12.27
C LYS A 219 -6.54 3.82 -13.12
N PRO A 220 -5.29 4.12 -12.73
CA PRO A 220 -4.10 3.78 -13.47
C PRO A 220 -3.98 2.29 -13.81
N LEU A 221 -3.55 1.99 -15.02
CA LEU A 221 -3.29 0.64 -15.53
C LEU A 221 -1.85 0.57 -16.04
N ILE A 222 -1.09 -0.41 -15.58
CA ILE A 222 0.20 -0.77 -16.18
C ILE A 222 0.01 -2.06 -16.96
N VAL A 223 0.54 -2.07 -18.18
CA VAL A 223 0.53 -3.25 -19.06
C VAL A 223 1.96 -3.56 -19.47
N THR A 224 2.39 -4.81 -19.34
CA THR A 224 3.61 -5.29 -19.97
C THR A 224 3.25 -6.08 -21.22
N THR A 225 3.98 -5.91 -22.30
CA THR A 225 3.69 -6.60 -23.57
C THR A 225 4.94 -6.83 -24.41
N ASN A 226 4.91 -7.86 -25.22
CA ASN A 226 5.92 -8.09 -26.27
C ASN A 226 5.52 -7.47 -27.62
N LEU A 227 4.30 -6.95 -27.73
CA LEU A 227 3.88 -6.20 -28.91
C LEU A 227 4.69 -4.93 -29.05
N THR A 228 5.01 -4.58 -30.27
CA THR A 228 5.66 -3.31 -30.60
C THR A 228 4.66 -2.14 -30.52
N LEU A 229 5.17 -0.93 -30.41
CA LEU A 229 4.30 0.25 -30.43
C LEU A 229 3.54 0.37 -31.77
N GLU A 230 4.14 -0.07 -32.88
CA GLU A 230 3.53 -0.07 -34.20
C GLU A 230 2.32 -1.04 -34.27
N GLU A 231 2.47 -2.26 -33.71
CA GLU A 231 1.36 -3.24 -33.63
C GLU A 231 0.23 -2.73 -32.74
N LEU A 232 0.55 -2.06 -31.63
CA LEU A 232 -0.48 -1.45 -30.76
C LEU A 232 -1.21 -0.27 -31.44
N GLN A 233 -0.51 0.51 -32.27
CA GLN A 233 -1.10 1.66 -33.00
C GLN A 233 -1.84 1.27 -34.26
N ASN A 234 -1.47 0.16 -34.90
CA ASN A 234 -2.02 -0.32 -36.17
C ASN A 234 -2.53 -1.76 -36.05
N PRO A 235 -3.56 -2.02 -35.24
CA PRO A 235 -4.11 -3.36 -35.05
C PRO A 235 -4.76 -3.89 -36.34
N GLU A 236 -4.65 -5.21 -36.56
CA GLU A 236 -5.14 -5.86 -37.77
C GLU A 236 -6.69 -5.94 -37.85
N ASP A 237 -7.37 -5.90 -36.71
CA ASP A 237 -8.81 -6.04 -36.63
C ASP A 237 -9.48 -5.07 -35.64
N THR A 238 -10.81 -4.91 -35.78
CA THR A 238 -11.63 -4.02 -34.94
C THR A 238 -11.66 -4.39 -33.44
N PRO A 239 -11.71 -5.66 -33.02
CA PRO A 239 -11.66 -6.03 -31.61
C PRO A 239 -10.37 -5.56 -30.94
N HIS A 240 -9.20 -5.84 -31.53
CA HIS A 240 -7.91 -5.38 -31.00
C HIS A 240 -7.80 -3.85 -31.02
N ALA A 241 -8.31 -3.19 -32.08
CA ALA A 241 -8.32 -1.74 -32.15
C ALA A 241 -9.03 -1.09 -30.95
N ARG A 242 -10.16 -1.63 -30.52
CA ARG A 242 -10.90 -1.11 -29.37
C ARG A 242 -10.14 -1.31 -28.05
N ILE A 243 -9.48 -2.44 -27.88
CA ILE A 243 -8.68 -2.75 -26.68
C ILE A 243 -7.47 -1.83 -26.61
N TYR A 244 -6.70 -1.74 -27.71
CA TYR A 244 -5.46 -0.96 -27.77
C TYR A 244 -5.72 0.55 -27.65
N ASP A 245 -6.81 1.07 -28.22
CA ASP A 245 -7.22 2.46 -28.02
C ASP A 245 -7.39 2.82 -26.53
N ARG A 246 -8.03 1.93 -25.74
CA ARG A 246 -8.19 2.13 -24.31
C ARG A 246 -6.85 2.11 -23.56
N LEU A 247 -5.95 1.21 -23.94
CA LEU A 247 -4.62 1.12 -23.32
C LEU A 247 -3.76 2.36 -23.63
N ILE A 248 -3.70 2.75 -24.91
CA ILE A 248 -2.91 3.89 -25.34
C ILE A 248 -3.43 5.20 -24.77
N SER A 249 -4.75 5.38 -24.69
CA SER A 249 -5.37 6.60 -24.16
C SER A 249 -5.11 6.84 -22.67
N GLN A 250 -4.76 5.80 -21.90
CA GLN A 250 -4.38 5.93 -20.49
C GLN A 250 -2.87 6.02 -20.27
N ALA A 251 -2.06 5.61 -21.24
CA ALA A 251 -0.62 5.57 -21.07
C ALA A 251 -0.01 6.97 -21.21
N ILE A 252 0.86 7.34 -20.27
CA ILE A 252 1.76 8.49 -20.44
C ILE A 252 2.95 8.09 -21.32
N PRO A 253 3.40 8.99 -22.20
CA PRO A 253 4.53 8.74 -23.10
C PRO A 253 5.88 8.61 -22.36
#